data_acb4bdc8c3dcc9a6b832abff4289e3a5
#
_entry.id   acb4bdc8c3dcc9a6b832abff4289e3a5
#
_cell.length_a   1.000
_cell.length_b   1.000
_cell.length_c   1.000
_cell.angle_alpha   90.00
_cell.angle_beta   90.00
_cell.angle_gamma   90.00
#
_symmetry.space_group_name_H-M   'P 1'
#
loop_
_entity.id
_entity.type
_entity.pdbx_description
1 polymer ?
#
loop_
_entity_poly.entity_id
_entity_poly.type
_entity_poly.pdbx_seq_one_letter_code
_entity_poly.pdbx_strand_id
1 'polypeptide(L)'
;AYDKTGSITIEKSQGEGTLPIRHKLEFISTNIAELLDKLTKITDARLCKGFSDWASSVKEGASNDLKENVDRALVRMFKCVKLHSNELNLSSLSLGSVPPLPEWIEMLSLVYNELDSIQVPESCKELELDFNNLTEFPQVPDGITLISVNNNLISYIDSFP
;
A
#
# COMPACT_ATOMS: atom_id res chain seq x y z
N ALA A 1 41.44 17.86 3.82
CA ALA A 1 41.53 17.99 5.26
C ALA A 1 40.14 18.24 5.87
N TYR A 2 39.92 17.79 7.10
CA TYR A 2 38.73 18.07 7.87
C TYR A 2 38.97 19.29 8.74
N ASP A 3 38.01 20.18 8.74
CA ASP A 3 37.99 21.26 9.73
C ASP A 3 37.27 20.80 11.01
N LYS A 4 37.21 21.69 11.99
CA LYS A 4 36.56 21.39 13.30
C LYS A 4 35.04 21.25 13.19
N THR A 5 34.42 21.60 12.08
CA THR A 5 32.99 21.50 11.85
C THR A 5 32.61 20.21 11.15
N GLY A 6 33.57 19.36 10.85
CA GLY A 6 33.34 18.12 10.12
C GLY A 6 33.23 18.29 8.60
N SER A 7 33.60 19.43 8.10
CA SER A 7 33.64 19.69 6.66
C SER A 7 34.96 19.21 6.05
N ILE A 8 34.89 18.70 4.82
CA ILE A 8 36.06 18.43 4.03
C ILE A 8 36.34 19.65 3.17
N THR A 9 37.53 20.18 3.31
CA THR A 9 38.05 21.18 2.40
C THR A 9 39.01 20.49 1.47
N ILE A 10 38.70 20.46 0.20
CA ILE A 10 39.63 19.97 -0.82
C ILE A 10 40.56 21.08 -1.12
N GLU A 11 41.78 20.98 -0.63
CA GLU A 11 42.81 21.94 -0.95
C GLU A 11 43.17 21.81 -2.44
N LYS A 12 42.75 22.78 -3.16
CA LYS A 12 43.16 22.93 -4.54
C LYS A 12 43.81 24.26 -4.72
N SER A 13 44.71 24.29 -5.62
CA SER A 13 45.31 25.53 -6.03
C SER A 13 44.27 26.57 -6.44
N GLN A 14 43.14 26.17 -6.94
CA GLN A 14 42.09 27.10 -7.36
C GLN A 14 41.07 27.44 -6.30
N GLY A 15 40.83 26.57 -5.35
CA GLY A 15 39.87 26.79 -4.30
C GLY A 15 38.41 27.03 -4.68
N GLU A 16 38.13 27.17 -5.94
CA GLU A 16 36.78 27.43 -6.45
C GLU A 16 35.96 26.18 -6.60
N GLY A 17 34.68 26.26 -6.28
CA GLY A 17 33.73 25.14 -6.41
C GLY A 17 33.92 24.04 -5.38
N THR A 18 34.78 24.21 -4.41
CA THR A 18 35.02 23.26 -3.35
C THR A 18 34.04 23.50 -2.22
N LEU A 19 33.12 22.55 -2.00
CA LEU A 19 32.18 22.59 -0.89
C LEU A 19 32.73 21.78 0.29
N PRO A 20 32.54 22.25 1.54
CA PRO A 20 32.76 21.43 2.70
C PRO A 20 31.96 20.15 2.65
N ILE A 21 32.48 19.06 3.19
CA ILE A 21 31.78 17.76 3.19
C ILE A 21 30.39 17.86 3.81
N ARG A 22 30.23 18.67 4.82
CA ARG A 22 28.95 18.96 5.47
C ARG A 22 27.91 19.44 4.46
N HIS A 23 28.23 20.43 3.64
CA HIS A 23 27.35 20.93 2.61
C HIS A 23 27.10 19.90 1.50
N LYS A 24 28.10 19.08 1.17
CA LYS A 24 27.91 17.97 0.22
C LYS A 24 26.96 16.91 0.74
N LEU A 25 27.04 16.56 2.03
CA LEU A 25 26.13 15.60 2.68
C LEU A 25 24.72 16.16 2.76
N GLU A 26 24.55 17.44 3.09
CA GLU A 26 23.25 18.11 3.07
C GLU A 26 22.63 18.12 1.68
N PHE A 27 23.41 18.41 0.64
CA PHE A 27 22.97 18.38 -0.74
C PHE A 27 22.56 16.96 -1.18
N ILE A 28 23.35 15.94 -0.87
CA ILE A 28 23.00 14.53 -1.15
C ILE A 28 21.73 14.13 -0.44
N SER A 29 21.60 14.47 0.85
CA SER A 29 20.40 14.17 1.64
C SER A 29 19.15 14.83 1.05
N THR A 30 19.24 16.08 0.61
CA THR A 30 18.14 16.79 -0.06
C THR A 30 17.76 16.09 -1.37
N ASN A 31 18.75 15.72 -2.19
CA ASN A 31 18.49 15.00 -3.44
C ASN A 31 17.85 13.63 -3.22
N ILE A 32 18.27 12.90 -2.21
CA ILE A 32 17.65 11.61 -1.83
C ILE A 32 16.20 11.82 -1.41
N ALA A 33 15.91 12.83 -0.61
CA ALA A 33 14.56 13.16 -0.19
C ALA A 33 13.66 13.50 -1.38
N GLU A 34 14.16 14.30 -2.34
CA GLU A 34 13.43 14.62 -3.58
C GLU A 34 13.18 13.38 -4.44
N LEU A 35 14.15 12.48 -4.56
CA LEU A 35 14.00 11.22 -5.29
C LEU A 35 12.98 10.32 -4.64
N LEU A 36 13.00 10.19 -3.30
CA LEU A 36 12.04 9.39 -2.55
C LEU A 36 10.62 9.95 -2.71
N ASP A 37 10.45 11.28 -2.67
CA ASP A 37 9.15 11.91 -2.90
C ASP A 37 8.62 11.62 -4.31
N LYS A 38 9.47 11.71 -5.34
CA LYS A 38 9.10 11.37 -6.71
C LYS A 38 8.71 9.90 -6.85
N LEU A 39 9.45 8.99 -6.22
CA LEU A 39 9.14 7.56 -6.25
C LEU A 39 7.80 7.27 -5.56
N THR A 40 7.53 7.91 -4.44
CA THR A 40 6.26 7.81 -3.73
C THR A 40 5.10 8.26 -4.62
N LYS A 41 5.22 9.41 -5.28
CA LYS A 41 4.20 9.92 -6.20
C LYS A 41 3.95 8.98 -7.38
N ILE A 42 5.00 8.36 -7.93
CA ILE A 42 4.88 7.37 -9.01
C ILE A 42 4.14 6.13 -8.50
N THR A 43 4.48 5.64 -7.32
CA THR A 43 3.83 4.49 -6.70
C THR A 43 2.35 4.77 -6.45
N ASP A 44 2.03 5.91 -5.87
CA ASP A 44 0.66 6.34 -5.61
C ASP A 44 -0.15 6.46 -6.91
N ALA A 45 0.45 7.02 -7.95
CA ALA A 45 -0.20 7.14 -9.26
C ALA A 45 -0.49 5.76 -9.88
N ARG A 46 0.41 4.80 -9.75
CA ARG A 46 0.20 3.41 -10.22
C ARG A 46 -0.92 2.72 -9.45
N LEU A 47 -0.95 2.87 -8.14
CA LEU A 47 -2.03 2.34 -7.30
C LEU A 47 -3.38 2.92 -7.72
N CYS A 48 -3.48 4.24 -7.83
CA CYS A 48 -4.71 4.92 -8.23
C CYS A 48 -5.18 4.53 -9.64
N LYS A 49 -4.25 4.37 -10.58
CA LYS A 49 -4.57 3.85 -11.90
C LYS A 49 -5.10 2.42 -11.81
N GLY A 50 -4.48 1.56 -11.02
CA GLY A 50 -4.94 0.20 -10.79
C GLY A 50 -6.35 0.16 -10.20
N PHE A 51 -6.68 1.04 -9.28
CA PHE A 51 -8.03 1.16 -8.72
C PHE A 51 -9.05 1.56 -9.79
N SER A 52 -8.71 2.53 -10.61
CA SER A 52 -9.59 3.01 -11.69
C SER A 52 -9.81 1.94 -12.75
N ASP A 53 -8.77 1.23 -13.16
CA ASP A 53 -8.85 0.14 -14.12
C ASP A 53 -9.70 -1.02 -13.59
N TRP A 54 -9.50 -1.40 -12.33
CA TRP A 54 -10.32 -2.40 -11.65
C TRP A 54 -11.78 -1.99 -11.60
N ALA A 55 -12.07 -0.77 -11.19
CA ALA A 55 -13.44 -0.26 -11.08
C ALA A 55 -14.16 -0.27 -12.43
N SER A 56 -13.49 0.14 -13.49
CA SER A 56 -14.04 0.11 -14.84
C SER A 56 -14.38 -1.31 -15.28
N SER A 57 -13.50 -2.25 -14.99
CA SER A 57 -13.70 -3.67 -15.32
C SER A 57 -14.87 -4.28 -14.54
N VAL A 58 -14.94 -4.03 -13.24
CA VAL A 58 -16.01 -4.59 -12.37
C VAL A 58 -17.36 -3.99 -12.69
N LYS A 59 -17.42 -2.71 -13.05
CA LYS A 59 -18.67 -2.03 -13.38
C LYS A 59 -19.27 -2.47 -14.71
N GLU A 60 -18.49 -3.05 -15.59
CA GLU A 60 -18.97 -3.52 -16.88
C GLU A 60 -20.01 -4.63 -16.68
N GLY A 61 -21.25 -4.39 -17.10
CA GLY A 61 -22.36 -5.32 -16.92
C GLY A 61 -22.89 -5.48 -15.48
N ALA A 62 -22.36 -4.71 -14.51
CA ALA A 62 -22.77 -4.81 -13.12
C ALA A 62 -24.13 -4.15 -12.85
N SER A 63 -24.80 -4.58 -11.78
CA SER A 63 -25.99 -3.91 -11.24
C SER A 63 -25.66 -2.50 -10.77
N ASN A 64 -26.70 -1.65 -10.64
CA ASN A 64 -26.52 -0.29 -10.13
C ASN A 64 -26.00 -0.29 -8.69
N ASP A 65 -26.46 -1.23 -7.86
CA ASP A 65 -26.01 -1.36 -6.47
C ASP A 65 -24.51 -1.68 -6.40
N LEU A 66 -24.03 -2.62 -7.24
CA LEU A 66 -22.62 -2.94 -7.27
C LEU A 66 -21.78 -1.78 -7.81
N LYS A 67 -22.26 -1.06 -8.82
CA LYS A 67 -21.58 0.13 -9.33
C LYS A 67 -21.40 1.19 -8.25
N GLU A 68 -22.44 1.42 -7.44
CA GLU A 68 -22.38 2.34 -6.31
C GLU A 68 -21.41 1.86 -5.23
N ASN A 69 -21.41 0.57 -4.91
CA ASN A 69 -20.47 0.00 -3.95
C ASN A 69 -19.02 0.10 -4.44
N VAL A 70 -18.77 -0.11 -5.72
CA VAL A 70 -17.45 0.09 -6.33
C VAL A 70 -17.01 1.56 -6.19
N ASP A 71 -17.90 2.52 -6.41
CA ASP A 71 -17.58 3.94 -6.21
C ASP A 71 -17.25 4.26 -4.75
N ARG A 72 -17.97 3.67 -3.81
CA ARG A 72 -17.65 3.79 -2.37
C ARG A 72 -16.27 3.20 -2.05
N ALA A 73 -15.96 2.04 -2.63
CA ALA A 73 -14.63 1.43 -2.47
C ALA A 73 -13.53 2.35 -3.02
N LEU A 74 -13.73 2.92 -4.21
CA LEU A 74 -12.77 3.86 -4.80
C LEU A 74 -12.50 5.05 -3.89
N VAL A 75 -13.53 5.67 -3.34
CA VAL A 75 -13.38 6.81 -2.42
C VAL A 75 -12.52 6.43 -1.22
N ARG A 76 -12.77 5.26 -0.62
CA ARG A 76 -12.01 4.76 0.53
C ARG A 76 -10.56 4.44 0.17
N MET A 77 -10.33 3.80 -0.97
CA MET A 77 -8.99 3.46 -1.45
C MET A 77 -8.17 4.70 -1.84
N PHE A 78 -8.75 5.64 -2.57
CA PHE A 78 -8.07 6.90 -2.91
C PHE A 78 -7.73 7.72 -1.66
N LYS A 79 -8.63 7.77 -0.69
CA LYS A 79 -8.36 8.44 0.58
C LYS A 79 -7.21 7.77 1.35
N CYS A 80 -7.18 6.44 1.37
CA CYS A 80 -6.09 5.69 1.97
C CYS A 80 -4.73 6.04 1.35
N VAL A 81 -4.65 6.10 0.03
CA VAL A 81 -3.43 6.50 -0.67
C VAL A 81 -3.07 7.96 -0.38
N LYS A 82 -4.03 8.86 -0.49
CA LYS A 82 -3.80 10.30 -0.25
C LYS A 82 -3.25 10.59 1.14
N LEU A 83 -3.75 9.89 2.14
CA LEU A 83 -3.36 10.08 3.54
C LEU A 83 -2.24 9.12 3.98
N HIS A 84 -1.81 8.21 3.14
CA HIS A 84 -0.94 7.09 3.50
C HIS A 84 -1.39 6.40 4.79
N SER A 85 -2.70 6.15 4.88
CA SER A 85 -3.30 5.50 6.03
C SER A 85 -2.85 4.05 6.13
N ASN A 86 -2.50 3.59 7.31
CA ASN A 86 -2.21 2.18 7.57
C ASN A 86 -3.46 1.33 7.77
N GLU A 87 -4.64 1.94 7.72
CA GLU A 87 -5.93 1.27 7.85
C GLU A 87 -6.75 1.43 6.57
N LEU A 88 -7.39 0.34 6.15
CA LEU A 88 -8.35 0.35 5.05
C LEU A 88 -9.55 -0.52 5.40
N ASN A 89 -10.72 0.07 5.38
CA ASN A 89 -11.98 -0.65 5.57
C ASN A 89 -12.80 -0.63 4.29
N LEU A 90 -12.95 -1.79 3.66
CA LEU A 90 -13.78 -2.03 2.49
C LEU A 90 -14.95 -2.97 2.80
N SER A 91 -15.41 -3.01 4.05
CA SER A 91 -16.48 -3.89 4.48
C SER A 91 -17.84 -3.51 3.88
N SER A 92 -18.70 -4.52 3.74
CA SER A 92 -20.11 -4.36 3.35
C SER A 92 -20.33 -3.71 2.00
N LEU A 93 -19.55 -4.11 1.02
CA LEU A 93 -19.60 -3.57 -0.34
C LEU A 93 -19.95 -4.63 -1.40
N SER A 94 -20.15 -5.87 -0.99
CA SER A 94 -20.45 -7.00 -1.91
C SER A 94 -19.47 -7.12 -3.07
N LEU A 95 -18.19 -6.84 -2.80
CA LEU A 95 -17.14 -6.90 -3.82
C LEU A 95 -16.73 -8.35 -4.07
N GLY A 96 -16.72 -8.76 -5.33
CA GLY A 96 -16.21 -10.06 -5.75
C GLY A 96 -14.69 -10.09 -5.94
N SER A 97 -14.07 -8.95 -6.01
CA SER A 97 -12.62 -8.78 -6.12
C SER A 97 -12.19 -7.42 -5.58
N VAL A 98 -10.91 -7.27 -5.34
CA VAL A 98 -10.28 -5.98 -5.05
C VAL A 98 -9.03 -5.82 -5.92
N PRO A 99 -8.64 -4.59 -6.27
CA PRO A 99 -7.39 -4.35 -6.98
C PRO A 99 -6.19 -4.59 -6.05
N PRO A 100 -4.97 -4.59 -6.56
CA PRO A 100 -3.79 -4.54 -5.69
C PRO A 100 -3.89 -3.36 -4.74
N LEU A 101 -3.76 -3.64 -3.44
CA LEU A 101 -3.87 -2.66 -2.37
C LEU A 101 -2.50 -2.12 -1.99
N PRO A 102 -2.43 -0.94 -1.33
CA PRO A 102 -1.16 -0.40 -0.84
C PRO A 102 -0.44 -1.37 0.10
N GLU A 103 0.85 -1.58 -0.13
CA GLU A 103 1.66 -2.51 0.66
C GLU A 103 1.90 -2.05 2.11
N TRP A 104 1.67 -0.77 2.40
CA TRP A 104 1.84 -0.21 3.76
C TRP A 104 0.65 -0.41 4.69
N ILE A 105 -0.45 -0.99 4.22
CA ILE A 105 -1.63 -1.23 5.06
C ILE A 105 -1.30 -2.26 6.13
N GLU A 106 -1.55 -1.92 7.38
CA GLU A 106 -1.39 -2.80 8.53
C GLU A 106 -2.71 -3.41 9.02
N MET A 107 -3.81 -2.68 8.89
CA MET A 107 -5.14 -3.15 9.26
C MET A 107 -6.08 -3.11 8.06
N LEU A 108 -6.57 -4.28 7.66
CA LEU A 108 -7.43 -4.45 6.49
C LEU A 108 -8.71 -5.17 6.88
N SER A 109 -9.86 -4.52 6.68
CA SER A 109 -11.17 -5.13 6.84
C SER A 109 -11.88 -5.26 5.50
N LEU A 110 -12.27 -6.48 5.18
CA LEU A 110 -13.01 -6.87 3.97
C LEU A 110 -14.26 -7.68 4.32
N VAL A 111 -14.79 -7.50 5.52
CA VAL A 111 -15.95 -8.22 6.04
C VAL A 111 -17.19 -7.95 5.17
N TYR A 112 -18.04 -8.94 4.97
CA TYR A 112 -19.23 -8.85 4.15
C TYR A 112 -18.96 -8.40 2.70
N ASN A 113 -18.11 -9.16 2.04
CA ASN A 113 -17.91 -9.09 0.60
C ASN A 113 -18.17 -10.47 -0.01
N GLU A 114 -17.87 -10.62 -1.28
CA GLU A 114 -18.05 -11.87 -2.04
C GLU A 114 -16.71 -12.36 -2.60
N LEU A 115 -15.63 -12.14 -1.84
CA LEU A 115 -14.27 -12.50 -2.25
C LEU A 115 -14.08 -14.01 -2.22
N ASP A 116 -13.55 -14.58 -3.29
CA ASP A 116 -13.09 -15.97 -3.37
C ASP A 116 -11.59 -16.11 -3.12
N SER A 117 -10.86 -15.02 -3.26
CA SER A 117 -9.42 -14.93 -3.00
C SER A 117 -9.03 -13.50 -2.63
N ILE A 118 -7.86 -13.34 -2.04
CA ILE A 118 -7.30 -12.02 -1.68
C ILE A 118 -5.78 -12.07 -1.72
N GLN A 119 -5.17 -11.05 -2.27
CA GLN A 119 -3.76 -10.78 -2.12
C GLN A 119 -3.55 -9.82 -0.96
N VAL A 120 -2.98 -10.33 0.12
CA VAL A 120 -2.81 -9.57 1.36
C VAL A 120 -1.57 -8.67 1.27
N PRO A 121 -1.68 -7.38 1.64
CA PRO A 121 -0.51 -6.49 1.69
C PRO A 121 0.59 -7.00 2.61
N GLU A 122 1.85 -6.79 2.24
CA GLU A 122 3.02 -7.29 2.97
C GLU A 122 3.14 -6.76 4.41
N SER A 123 2.65 -5.56 4.67
CA SER A 123 2.69 -4.96 6.00
C SER A 123 1.49 -5.32 6.87
N CYS A 124 0.57 -6.15 6.38
CA CYS A 124 -0.66 -6.46 7.09
C CYS A 124 -0.39 -7.20 8.40
N LYS A 125 -0.97 -6.69 9.47
CA LYS A 125 -0.91 -7.25 10.83
C LYS A 125 -2.26 -7.76 11.30
N GLU A 126 -3.33 -7.11 10.89
CA GLU A 126 -4.69 -7.48 11.24
C GLU A 126 -5.53 -7.58 9.96
N LEU A 127 -6.15 -8.73 9.77
CA LEU A 127 -6.91 -9.06 8.56
C LEU A 127 -8.27 -9.63 8.94
N GLU A 128 -9.33 -8.96 8.53
CA GLU A 128 -10.70 -9.40 8.74
C GLU A 128 -11.37 -9.75 7.41
N LEU A 129 -11.72 -11.00 7.25
CA LEU A 129 -12.31 -11.57 6.03
C LEU A 129 -13.63 -12.31 6.30
N ASP A 130 -14.26 -12.07 7.42
CA ASP A 130 -15.52 -12.74 7.77
C ASP A 130 -16.61 -12.49 6.73
N PHE A 131 -17.45 -13.48 6.50
CA PHE A 131 -18.54 -13.39 5.54
C PHE A 131 -18.08 -13.06 4.12
N ASN A 132 -17.22 -13.92 3.61
CA ASN A 132 -16.78 -13.94 2.21
C ASN A 132 -17.00 -15.35 1.63
N ASN A 133 -16.46 -15.59 0.44
CA ASN A 133 -16.57 -16.87 -0.28
C ASN A 133 -15.21 -17.56 -0.45
N LEU A 134 -14.29 -17.35 0.50
CA LEU A 134 -12.97 -17.98 0.43
C LEU A 134 -13.10 -19.50 0.54
N THR A 135 -12.44 -20.21 -0.36
CA THR A 135 -12.35 -21.68 -0.36
C THR A 135 -11.05 -22.19 0.23
N GLU A 136 -10.05 -21.34 0.28
CA GLU A 136 -8.73 -21.61 0.83
C GLU A 136 -8.33 -20.52 1.82
N PHE A 137 -7.50 -20.90 2.79
CA PHE A 137 -6.92 -19.93 3.71
C PHE A 137 -5.96 -19.03 2.94
N PRO A 138 -6.06 -17.69 3.06
CA PRO A 138 -5.21 -16.79 2.29
C PRO A 138 -3.74 -16.89 2.72
N GLN A 139 -2.84 -16.68 1.78
CA GLN A 139 -1.44 -16.48 2.12
C GLN A 139 -1.28 -15.13 2.81
N VAL A 140 -0.65 -15.13 3.97
CA VAL A 140 -0.48 -13.94 4.79
C VAL A 140 1.00 -13.68 5.06
N PRO A 141 1.40 -12.41 5.27
CA PRO A 141 2.77 -12.07 5.62
C PRO A 141 3.15 -12.60 7.01
N ASP A 142 4.45 -12.80 7.24
CA ASP A 142 4.98 -13.32 8.51
C ASP A 142 4.62 -12.43 9.73
N GLY A 143 4.41 -11.14 9.49
CA GLY A 143 4.05 -10.18 10.54
C GLY A 143 2.60 -10.17 10.97
N ILE A 144 1.77 -11.05 10.42
CA ILE A 144 0.35 -11.10 10.77
C ILE A 144 0.16 -11.50 12.24
N THR A 145 -0.70 -10.79 12.95
CA THR A 145 -0.99 -11.03 14.36
C THR A 145 -2.44 -11.40 14.63
N LEU A 146 -3.34 -11.02 13.73
CA LEU A 146 -4.75 -11.34 13.83
C LEU A 146 -5.33 -11.63 12.44
N ILE A 147 -6.06 -12.75 12.35
CA ILE A 147 -6.84 -13.10 11.16
C ILE A 147 -8.22 -13.57 11.60
N SER A 148 -9.25 -13.04 10.95
CA SER A 148 -10.61 -13.52 11.10
C SER A 148 -11.16 -13.93 9.74
N VAL A 149 -11.59 -15.18 9.61
CA VAL A 149 -12.10 -15.78 8.37
C VAL A 149 -13.40 -16.56 8.59
N ASN A 150 -14.18 -16.18 9.58
CA ASN A 150 -15.43 -16.84 9.91
C ASN A 150 -16.45 -16.71 8.77
N ASN A 151 -17.34 -17.69 8.63
CA ASN A 151 -18.39 -17.67 7.62
C ASN A 151 -17.83 -17.51 6.19
N ASN A 152 -16.87 -18.34 5.87
CA ASN A 152 -16.33 -18.57 4.54
C ASN A 152 -16.59 -20.03 4.13
N LEU A 153 -16.06 -20.43 2.98
CA LEU A 153 -16.22 -21.77 2.41
C LEU A 153 -14.96 -22.64 2.58
N ILE A 154 -14.08 -22.27 3.51
CA ILE A 154 -12.82 -22.96 3.74
C ILE A 154 -13.12 -24.33 4.36
N SER A 155 -12.79 -25.40 3.63
CA SER A 155 -12.99 -26.78 4.07
C SER A 155 -11.72 -27.45 4.60
N TYR A 156 -10.55 -26.85 4.34
CA TYR A 156 -9.25 -27.40 4.67
C TYR A 156 -8.21 -26.31 4.88
N ILE A 157 -7.41 -26.46 5.94
CA ILE A 157 -6.28 -25.55 6.23
C ILE A 157 -5.00 -26.38 6.21
N ASP A 158 -4.21 -26.22 5.16
CA ASP A 158 -2.98 -26.98 4.94
C ASP A 158 -1.84 -26.60 5.89
N SER A 159 -1.75 -25.32 6.21
CA SER A 159 -0.72 -24.81 7.11
C SER A 159 -1.11 -23.47 7.71
N PHE A 160 -0.79 -23.29 8.97
CA PHE A 160 -0.79 -21.98 9.62
C PHE A 160 0.62 -21.40 9.56
N PRO A 161 0.78 -20.09 9.31
CA PRO A 161 2.09 -19.44 9.37
C PRO A 161 2.66 -19.42 10.78
#